data_292bc01e852bb94aedfcb01294e7ad51
#
_entry.id   292bc01e852bb94aedfcb01294e7ad51
#
_cell.length_a   1.000
_cell.length_b   1.000
_cell.length_c   1.000
_cell.angle_alpha   90.00
_cell.angle_beta   90.00
_cell.angle_gamma   90.00
#
_symmetry.space_group_name_H-M   'P 1'
#
loop_
_entity.id
_entity.type
_entity.pdbx_description
1 polymer ?
#
loop_
_entity_poly.entity_id
_entity_poly.type
_entity_poly.pdbx_seq_one_letter_code
_entity_poly.pdbx_strand_id
1 'polypeptide(L)'
;MLLSNCTLCSRIHSNLKTIKIQYPTYHCGPVSGSGNIKSDICIIGLAPGLHGANKTGIPFTSDFSGNIIREILDEIKKHKL
;
A
#
# COMPACT_ATOMS: atom_id res chain seq x y z
N MET A 1 4.96 -2.78 -18.94
CA MET A 1 3.92 -3.41 -18.10
C MET A 1 3.62 -2.51 -16.89
N LEU A 2 2.37 -2.25 -16.63
CA LEU A 2 1.97 -1.53 -15.42
C LEU A 2 2.10 -2.45 -14.20
N LEU A 3 2.71 -1.96 -13.14
CA LEU A 3 2.90 -2.73 -11.91
C LEU A 3 1.56 -3.27 -11.38
N SER A 4 0.50 -2.48 -11.47
CA SER A 4 -0.83 -2.84 -10.97
C SER A 4 -1.43 -4.09 -11.63
N ASN A 5 -0.93 -4.49 -12.79
CA ASN A 5 -1.38 -5.66 -13.53
C ASN A 5 -0.38 -6.83 -13.45
N CYS A 6 0.65 -6.72 -12.60
CA CYS A 6 1.69 -7.73 -12.52
C CYS A 6 1.19 -9.01 -11.85
N THR A 7 1.45 -10.16 -12.48
CA THR A 7 1.08 -11.49 -11.98
C THR A 7 2.26 -12.46 -11.99
N LEU A 8 3.49 -11.93 -12.04
CA LEU A 8 4.69 -12.74 -12.22
C LEU A 8 5.02 -13.67 -11.03
N CYS A 9 4.66 -13.25 -9.81
CA CYS A 9 4.88 -14.06 -8.60
C CYS A 9 3.68 -14.97 -8.38
N SER A 10 3.71 -16.17 -8.93
CA SER A 10 2.54 -17.06 -8.94
C SER A 10 1.98 -17.37 -7.55
N ARG A 11 2.87 -17.56 -6.56
CA ARG A 11 2.45 -17.83 -5.18
C ARG A 11 1.69 -16.64 -4.58
N ILE A 12 2.23 -15.45 -4.75
CA ILE A 12 1.61 -14.21 -4.24
C ILE A 12 0.30 -13.96 -4.98
N HIS A 13 0.29 -14.10 -6.29
CA HIS A 13 -0.89 -13.90 -7.12
C HIS A 13 -2.03 -14.84 -6.73
N SER A 14 -1.72 -16.14 -6.52
CA SER A 14 -2.70 -17.12 -6.06
C SER A 14 -3.26 -16.78 -4.69
N ASN A 15 -2.40 -16.37 -3.76
CA ASN A 15 -2.82 -15.98 -2.42
C ASN A 15 -3.76 -14.77 -2.47
N LEU A 16 -3.46 -13.78 -3.29
CA LEU A 16 -4.32 -12.61 -3.46
C LEU A 16 -5.67 -12.96 -4.05
N LYS A 17 -5.74 -13.90 -4.98
CA LYS A 17 -7.01 -14.42 -5.50
C LYS A 17 -7.86 -15.06 -4.41
N THR A 18 -7.24 -15.85 -3.54
CA THR A 18 -7.93 -16.49 -2.42
C THR A 18 -8.49 -15.45 -1.47
N ILE A 19 -7.71 -14.43 -1.14
CA ILE A 19 -8.16 -13.33 -0.28
C ILE A 19 -9.30 -12.57 -0.94
N LYS A 20 -9.25 -12.35 -2.24
CA LYS A 20 -10.28 -11.64 -2.98
C LYS A 20 -11.64 -12.34 -2.91
N ILE A 21 -11.65 -13.68 -2.88
CA ILE A 21 -12.88 -14.44 -2.71
C ILE A 21 -13.51 -14.13 -1.35
N GLN A 22 -12.68 -14.04 -0.30
CA GLN A 22 -13.14 -13.76 1.06
C GLN A 22 -13.52 -12.29 1.26
N TYR A 23 -12.84 -11.38 0.59
CA TYR A 23 -13.06 -9.93 0.67
C TYR A 23 -13.23 -9.32 -0.73
N PRO A 24 -14.41 -9.51 -1.36
CA PRO A 24 -14.59 -9.13 -2.77
C PRO A 24 -14.39 -7.65 -3.09
N THR A 25 -14.54 -6.76 -2.11
CA THR A 25 -14.38 -5.31 -2.31
C THR A 25 -12.94 -4.84 -2.13
N TYR A 26 -12.05 -5.71 -1.67
CA TYR A 26 -10.65 -5.36 -1.47
C TYR A 26 -9.89 -5.30 -2.79
N HIS A 27 -8.86 -4.46 -2.83
CA HIS A 27 -8.00 -4.30 -4.02
C HIS A 27 -7.31 -5.61 -4.41
N CYS A 28 -6.67 -6.30 -3.46
CA CYS A 28 -6.02 -7.61 -3.62
C CYS A 28 -5.15 -7.71 -4.88
N GLY A 29 -4.23 -6.80 -5.05
CA GLY A 29 -3.31 -6.77 -6.18
C GLY A 29 -2.06 -5.98 -5.83
N PRO A 30 -1.15 -5.80 -6.80
CA PRO A 30 0.01 -4.95 -6.59
C PRO A 30 -0.41 -3.52 -6.21
N VAL A 31 0.32 -2.95 -5.26
CA VAL A 31 0.06 -1.60 -4.76
C VAL A 31 1.13 -0.68 -5.29
N SER A 32 0.74 0.27 -6.12
CA SER A 32 1.67 1.25 -6.68
C SER A 32 2.06 2.28 -5.64
N GLY A 33 3.27 2.82 -5.76
CA GLY A 33 3.70 3.91 -4.90
C GLY A 33 2.84 5.15 -5.09
N SER A 34 2.79 5.99 -4.07
CA SER A 34 2.05 7.24 -4.11
C SER A 34 2.94 8.40 -3.64
N GLY A 35 2.55 9.61 -4.00
CA GLY A 35 3.27 10.81 -3.63
C GLY A 35 4.11 11.38 -4.76
N ASN A 36 4.98 12.33 -4.42
CA ASN A 36 5.80 13.04 -5.38
C ASN A 36 7.15 12.35 -5.54
N ILE A 37 7.49 11.94 -6.76
CA ILE A 37 8.76 11.28 -7.06
C ILE A 37 9.98 12.16 -6.75
N LYS A 38 9.80 13.47 -6.66
CA LYS A 38 10.87 14.42 -6.34
C LYS A 38 11.00 14.71 -4.85
N SER A 39 10.25 14.01 -4.00
CA SER A 39 10.33 14.19 -2.56
C SER A 39 11.70 13.79 -2.01
N ASP A 40 12.16 14.49 -0.98
CA ASP A 40 13.42 14.19 -0.30
C ASP A 40 13.33 12.93 0.58
N ILE A 41 12.13 12.51 0.94
CA ILE A 41 11.88 11.36 1.81
C ILE A 41 11.10 10.30 1.04
N CYS A 42 11.59 9.06 1.11
CA CYS A 42 10.89 7.91 0.55
C CYS A 42 10.62 6.90 1.66
N ILE A 43 9.37 6.51 1.83
CA ILE A 43 8.96 5.52 2.84
C ILE A 43 8.72 4.19 2.16
N ILE A 44 9.46 3.17 2.62
CA ILE A 44 9.37 1.81 2.05
C ILE A 44 8.90 0.88 3.15
N GLY A 45 7.79 0.20 2.91
CA GLY A 45 7.26 -0.82 3.79
C GLY A 45 7.61 -2.22 3.30
N LEU A 46 7.42 -3.21 4.17
CA LEU A 46 7.72 -4.61 3.86
C LEU A 46 6.70 -5.21 2.89
N ALA A 47 5.42 -4.98 3.16
CA ALA A 47 4.34 -5.55 2.37
C ALA A 47 3.02 -4.84 2.69
N PRO A 48 2.05 -4.86 1.75
CA PRO A 48 0.72 -4.31 2.02
C PRO A 48 0.02 -5.12 3.11
N GLY A 49 -0.51 -4.44 4.14
CA GLY A 49 -1.32 -5.10 5.17
C GLY A 49 -2.63 -5.62 4.59
N LEU A 50 -3.11 -6.76 5.10
CA LEU A 50 -4.34 -7.40 4.61
C LEU A 50 -5.54 -6.43 4.59
N HIS A 51 -5.76 -5.72 5.69
CA HIS A 51 -6.85 -4.74 5.82
C HIS A 51 -6.37 -3.29 5.63
N GLY A 52 -5.12 -3.11 5.20
CA GLY A 52 -4.51 -1.84 4.92
C GLY A 52 -4.42 -1.56 3.42
N ALA A 53 -3.21 -1.43 2.89
CA ALA A 53 -2.99 -1.15 1.48
C ALA A 53 -3.54 -2.25 0.57
N ASN A 54 -3.59 -3.51 1.03
CA ASN A 54 -4.23 -4.59 0.27
C ASN A 54 -5.72 -4.35 0.09
N LYS A 55 -6.38 -3.74 1.07
CA LYS A 55 -7.79 -3.39 1.00
C LYS A 55 -8.03 -2.21 0.05
N THR A 56 -7.26 -1.16 0.19
CA THR A 56 -7.51 0.13 -0.48
C THR A 56 -6.78 0.30 -1.80
N GLY A 57 -5.66 -0.37 -1.98
CA GLY A 57 -4.77 -0.15 -3.13
C GLY A 57 -3.88 1.07 -2.97
N ILE A 58 -3.90 1.74 -1.83
CA ILE A 58 -3.12 2.95 -1.55
C ILE A 58 -2.14 2.66 -0.41
N PRO A 59 -0.82 2.92 -0.58
CA PRO A 59 0.17 2.64 0.46
C PRO A 59 -0.16 3.32 1.80
N PHE A 60 0.09 2.61 2.88
CA PHE A 60 -0.03 3.12 4.25
C PHE A 60 -1.39 3.73 4.54
N THR A 61 -2.45 2.97 4.26
CA THR A 61 -3.83 3.40 4.54
C THR A 61 -4.61 2.28 5.22
N SER A 62 -5.65 2.66 5.93
CA SER A 62 -6.71 1.79 6.47
C SER A 62 -6.29 0.84 7.59
N ASP A 63 -5.03 0.84 8.03
CA ASP A 63 -4.58 0.05 9.17
C ASP A 63 -3.81 0.90 10.18
N PHE A 64 -3.44 0.28 11.31
CA PHE A 64 -2.77 0.98 12.41
C PHE A 64 -1.43 1.60 11.96
N SER A 65 -0.60 0.84 11.25
CA SER A 65 0.69 1.33 10.74
C SER A 65 0.52 2.51 9.81
N GLY A 66 -0.46 2.44 8.91
CA GLY A 66 -0.77 3.52 7.98
C GLY A 66 -1.18 4.77 8.71
N ASN A 67 -2.03 4.65 9.72
CA ASN A 67 -2.49 5.80 10.50
C ASN A 67 -1.32 6.49 11.21
N ILE A 68 -0.41 5.72 11.82
CA ILE A 68 0.77 6.28 12.50
C ILE A 68 1.69 6.99 11.51
N ILE A 69 1.97 6.38 10.37
CA ILE A 69 2.84 6.98 9.35
C ILE A 69 2.25 8.30 8.86
N ARG A 70 0.95 8.36 8.63
CA ARG A 70 0.30 9.57 8.15
C ARG A 70 0.33 10.69 9.21
N GLU A 71 0.16 10.35 10.49
CA GLU A 71 0.33 11.32 11.57
C GLU A 71 1.75 11.88 11.61
N ILE A 72 2.77 11.02 11.48
CA ILE A 72 4.16 11.45 11.46
C ILE A 72 4.44 12.37 10.28
N LEU A 73 3.93 12.03 9.09
CA LEU A 73 4.10 12.85 7.90
C LEU A 73 3.43 14.22 8.05
N ASP A 74 2.26 14.26 8.67
CA ASP A 74 1.58 15.53 8.95
C ASP A 74 2.40 16.40 9.90
N GLU A 75 2.99 15.81 10.95
CA GLU A 75 3.87 16.54 11.87
C GLU A 75 5.12 17.08 11.17
N ILE A 76 5.77 16.28 10.34
CA ILE A 76 6.94 16.69 9.57
C ILE A 76 6.57 17.87 8.66
N LYS A 77 5.42 17.80 8.01
CA LYS A 77 4.94 18.84 7.12
C LYS A 77 4.69 20.16 7.86
N LYS A 78 4.12 20.07 9.07
CA LYS A 78 3.93 21.26 9.93
C LYS A 78 5.23 21.97 10.27
N HIS A 79 6.29 21.21 10.48
CA HIS A 79 7.59 21.75 10.86
C HIS A 79 8.46 22.10 9.66
N LYS A 80 7.96 21.97 8.44
CA LYS A 80 8.63 22.30 7.18
C LYS A 80 10.00 21.63 7.00
N LEU A 81 10.08 20.38 7.38
CA LEU A 81 11.30 19.61 7.18
C LEU A 81 11.48 19.20 5.71
#